data_57a2c05a395123b4963b3e0218c83335
#
_entry.id   57a2c05a395123b4963b3e0218c83335
#
_cell.length_a   1.000
_cell.length_b   1.000
_cell.length_c   1.000
_cell.angle_alpha   90.00
_cell.angle_beta   90.00
_cell.angle_gamma   90.00
#
_symmetry.space_group_name_H-M   'P 1'
#
loop_
_entity.id
_entity.type
_entity.pdbx_description
1 polymer ?
#
loop_
_entity_poly.entity_id
_entity_poly.type
_entity_poly.pdbx_seq_one_letter_code
_entity_poly.pdbx_strand_id
1 'polypeptide(L)'
;RPDIVVVATTHDCLAEVAAAAAGAGCHVLVEKPAGRRAAELEPVIAAAARNKVVVKVGFNHRFHPAFLKAREIVDRGGVGPLFFVRGRYGHGGRIGYEKEWRADPRVSGGGELLDQGSHLIDLARWFLGDFVEVQGMLATYFWDMPVDDNCFLTLRTAAGRIAWLQASWTEWKNLFSFEIYGRTGKLHIEGLGGSYGVERLAYHRMLPQMGPPETEQWEFPAPDRSWQMEFAELASAIAEGREPLGNIGDAKANLEIVGKLYEGVGR
;
A
#
# COMPACT_ATOMS: atom_id res chain seq x y z
N ARG A 1 10.21 17.54 -24.64
CA ARG A 1 9.65 17.31 -23.30
C ARG A 1 8.95 15.95 -23.35
N PRO A 2 9.18 15.05 -22.37
CA PRO A 2 8.44 13.80 -22.29
C PRO A 2 6.97 14.05 -21.90
N ASP A 3 6.10 13.12 -22.26
CA ASP A 3 4.68 13.16 -21.85
C ASP A 3 4.52 12.61 -20.44
N ILE A 4 5.31 11.60 -20.09
CA ILE A 4 5.30 10.94 -18.77
C ILE A 4 6.72 10.93 -18.19
N VAL A 5 6.81 11.20 -16.88
CA VAL A 5 8.05 11.07 -16.09
C VAL A 5 7.81 10.02 -15.01
N VAL A 6 8.72 9.04 -14.90
CA VAL A 6 8.77 8.09 -13.80
C VAL A 6 9.79 8.59 -12.77
N VAL A 7 9.35 8.79 -11.54
CA VAL A 7 10.17 9.28 -10.42
C VAL A 7 10.41 8.11 -9.45
N ALA A 8 11.65 7.61 -9.43
CA ALA A 8 12.07 6.46 -8.61
C ALA A 8 13.38 6.78 -7.87
N THR A 9 13.40 7.93 -7.20
CA THR A 9 14.50 8.40 -6.36
C THR A 9 14.37 7.88 -4.93
N THR A 10 15.28 8.25 -4.03
CA THR A 10 15.10 8.08 -2.58
C THR A 10 13.93 8.95 -2.08
N HIS A 11 13.36 8.59 -0.91
CA HIS A 11 12.11 9.19 -0.42
C HIS A 11 12.19 10.71 -0.22
N ASP A 12 13.35 11.22 0.17
CA ASP A 12 13.60 12.66 0.39
C ASP A 12 13.48 13.51 -0.88
N CYS A 13 13.65 12.90 -2.06
CA CYS A 13 13.61 13.59 -3.34
C CYS A 13 12.32 13.33 -4.14
N LEU A 14 11.49 12.33 -3.77
CA LEU A 14 10.31 11.93 -4.55
C LEU A 14 9.37 13.10 -4.82
N ALA A 15 8.95 13.81 -3.78
CA ALA A 15 7.96 14.88 -3.89
C ALA A 15 8.50 16.09 -4.68
N GLU A 16 9.75 16.48 -4.44
CA GLU A 16 10.37 17.61 -5.15
C GLU A 16 10.47 17.33 -6.64
N VAL A 17 10.99 16.15 -7.03
CA VAL A 17 11.14 15.77 -8.43
C VAL A 17 9.77 15.59 -9.11
N ALA A 18 8.79 15.00 -8.42
CA ALA A 18 7.43 14.86 -8.93
C ALA A 18 6.76 16.23 -9.14
N ALA A 19 6.95 17.19 -8.22
CA ALA A 19 6.42 18.54 -8.36
C ALA A 19 7.07 19.28 -9.54
N ALA A 20 8.38 19.15 -9.72
CA ALA A 20 9.10 19.72 -10.86
C ALA A 20 8.61 19.14 -12.19
N ALA A 21 8.42 17.82 -12.29
CA ALA A 21 7.91 17.16 -13.50
C ALA A 21 6.48 17.60 -13.81
N ALA A 22 5.58 17.59 -12.80
CA ALA A 22 4.21 18.08 -12.95
C ALA A 22 4.17 19.59 -13.31
N GLY A 23 5.07 20.39 -12.71
CA GLY A 23 5.25 21.80 -13.01
C GLY A 23 5.69 22.08 -14.45
N ALA A 24 6.47 21.18 -15.03
CA ALA A 24 6.86 21.19 -16.44
C ALA A 24 5.73 20.70 -17.38
N GLY A 25 4.57 20.30 -16.84
CA GLY A 25 3.42 19.83 -17.61
C GLY A 25 3.56 18.38 -18.10
N CYS A 26 4.33 17.54 -17.39
CA CYS A 26 4.42 16.12 -17.63
C CYS A 26 3.46 15.35 -16.71
N HIS A 27 2.84 14.28 -17.19
CA HIS A 27 2.21 13.31 -16.30
C HIS A 27 3.27 12.57 -15.49
N VAL A 28 2.95 12.11 -14.29
CA VAL A 28 3.94 11.55 -13.36
C VAL A 28 3.49 10.19 -12.83
N LEU A 29 4.38 9.20 -12.87
CA LEU A 29 4.35 8.04 -12.01
C LEU A 29 5.45 8.25 -10.96
N VAL A 30 5.08 8.45 -9.70
CA VAL A 30 6.04 8.59 -8.60
C VAL A 30 5.99 7.36 -7.72
N GLU A 31 7.15 6.79 -7.38
CA GLU A 31 7.25 5.67 -6.47
C GLU A 31 6.64 6.00 -5.09
N LYS A 32 6.09 4.96 -4.46
CA LYS A 32 5.60 5.08 -3.08
C LYS A 32 6.79 5.39 -2.13
N PRO A 33 6.55 6.09 -1.06
CA PRO A 33 5.31 6.68 -0.55
C PRO A 33 5.00 8.06 -1.16
N ALA A 34 5.68 8.47 -2.21
CA ALA A 34 5.63 9.75 -2.93
C ALA A 34 6.26 10.93 -2.16
N GLY A 35 6.60 10.76 -0.90
CA GLY A 35 7.26 11.71 -0.02
C GLY A 35 7.39 11.11 1.37
N ARG A 36 8.08 11.78 2.27
CA ARG A 36 8.26 11.33 3.67
C ARG A 36 7.10 11.75 4.58
N ARG A 37 6.39 12.82 4.21
CA ARG A 37 5.29 13.41 4.98
C ARG A 37 4.21 13.93 4.05
N ALA A 38 2.97 13.92 4.50
CA ALA A 38 1.82 14.40 3.71
C ALA A 38 1.99 15.84 3.20
N ALA A 39 2.58 16.72 4.00
CA ALA A 39 2.82 18.12 3.61
C ALA A 39 3.77 18.27 2.41
N GLU A 40 4.68 17.32 2.17
CA GLU A 40 5.58 17.35 1.02
C GLU A 40 4.82 17.14 -0.31
N LEU A 41 3.61 16.58 -0.27
CA LEU A 41 2.78 16.33 -1.46
C LEU A 41 1.99 17.56 -1.92
N GLU A 42 1.82 18.59 -1.09
CA GLU A 42 1.05 19.79 -1.47
C GLU A 42 1.58 20.47 -2.73
N PRO A 43 2.90 20.69 -2.91
CA PRO A 43 3.44 21.24 -4.15
C PRO A 43 3.17 20.36 -5.38
N VAL A 44 3.17 19.02 -5.21
CA VAL A 44 2.86 18.07 -6.29
C VAL A 44 1.40 18.23 -6.72
N ILE A 45 0.48 18.23 -5.75
CA ILE A 45 -0.96 18.39 -5.96
C ILE A 45 -1.25 19.72 -6.66
N ALA A 46 -0.65 20.81 -6.15
CA ALA A 46 -0.82 22.14 -6.73
C ALA A 46 -0.28 22.25 -8.16
N ALA A 47 0.89 21.63 -8.44
CA ALA A 47 1.47 21.61 -9.77
C ALA A 47 0.64 20.78 -10.75
N ALA A 48 0.15 19.62 -10.33
CA ALA A 48 -0.71 18.75 -11.12
C ALA A 48 -2.02 19.43 -11.50
N ALA A 49 -2.69 20.07 -10.54
CA ALA A 49 -3.94 20.79 -10.79
C ALA A 49 -3.74 21.98 -11.74
N ARG A 50 -2.69 22.80 -11.52
CA ARG A 50 -2.38 23.96 -12.37
C ARG A 50 -2.08 23.59 -13.82
N ASN A 51 -1.36 22.48 -14.03
CA ASN A 51 -0.94 22.04 -15.35
C ASN A 51 -1.87 20.98 -15.97
N LYS A 52 -2.93 20.58 -15.26
CA LYS A 52 -3.90 19.56 -15.67
C LYS A 52 -3.22 18.24 -16.07
N VAL A 53 -2.24 17.81 -15.28
CA VAL A 53 -1.54 16.55 -15.47
C VAL A 53 -1.95 15.52 -14.42
N VAL A 54 -1.89 14.25 -14.80
CA VAL A 54 -2.20 13.12 -13.94
C VAL A 54 -0.95 12.77 -13.15
N VAL A 55 -1.11 12.56 -11.83
CA VAL A 55 -0.06 12.04 -10.95
C VAL A 55 -0.57 10.75 -10.30
N LYS A 56 0.11 9.66 -10.61
CA LYS A 56 -0.11 8.34 -10.05
C LYS A 56 1.02 7.98 -9.11
N VAL A 57 0.69 7.32 -7.99
CA VAL A 57 1.67 6.82 -7.02
C VAL A 57 1.86 5.33 -7.17
N GLY A 58 3.07 4.85 -6.93
CA GLY A 58 3.54 3.46 -7.09
C GLY A 58 2.96 2.46 -6.08
N PHE A 59 1.63 2.45 -5.92
CA PHE A 59 0.93 1.43 -5.14
C PHE A 59 0.69 0.17 -5.99
N ASN A 60 1.77 -0.42 -6.48
CA ASN A 60 1.75 -1.57 -7.37
C ASN A 60 1.01 -2.78 -6.79
N HIS A 61 0.91 -2.90 -5.45
CA HIS A 61 0.20 -4.02 -4.80
C HIS A 61 -1.28 -4.10 -5.19
N ARG A 62 -1.93 -2.98 -5.53
CA ARG A 62 -3.31 -2.99 -6.07
C ARG A 62 -3.43 -3.74 -7.40
N PHE A 63 -2.33 -3.93 -8.13
CA PHE A 63 -2.28 -4.52 -9.47
C PHE A 63 -1.80 -5.98 -9.49
N HIS A 64 -1.57 -6.57 -8.34
CA HIS A 64 -1.35 -8.01 -8.26
C HIS A 64 -2.64 -8.77 -8.59
N PRO A 65 -2.56 -9.87 -9.37
CA PRO A 65 -3.75 -10.56 -9.87
C PRO A 65 -4.68 -11.08 -8.77
N ALA A 66 -4.14 -11.53 -7.63
CA ALA A 66 -4.96 -11.93 -6.48
C ALA A 66 -5.76 -10.75 -5.91
N PHE A 67 -5.17 -9.56 -5.84
CA PHE A 67 -5.85 -8.35 -5.36
C PHE A 67 -6.92 -7.86 -6.34
N LEU A 68 -6.64 -7.89 -7.64
CA LEU A 68 -7.64 -7.54 -8.67
C LEU A 68 -8.83 -8.51 -8.62
N LYS A 69 -8.55 -9.83 -8.48
CA LYS A 69 -9.62 -10.84 -8.35
C LYS A 69 -10.39 -10.67 -7.04
N ALA A 70 -9.71 -10.39 -5.94
CA ALA A 70 -10.36 -10.11 -4.66
C ALA A 70 -11.26 -8.88 -4.76
N ARG A 71 -10.81 -7.81 -5.40
CA ARG A 71 -11.59 -6.59 -5.63
C ARG A 71 -12.85 -6.88 -6.46
N GLU A 72 -12.71 -7.64 -7.56
CA GLU A 72 -13.83 -8.09 -8.38
C GLU A 72 -14.90 -8.82 -7.54
N ILE A 73 -14.48 -9.75 -6.66
CA ILE A 73 -15.40 -10.52 -5.82
C ILE A 73 -16.10 -9.60 -4.81
N VAL A 74 -15.37 -8.65 -4.18
CA VAL A 74 -15.93 -7.68 -3.25
C VAL A 74 -16.94 -6.78 -3.94
N ASP A 75 -16.61 -6.23 -5.12
CA ASP A 75 -17.48 -5.31 -5.87
C ASP A 75 -18.78 -5.95 -6.35
N ARG A 76 -18.75 -7.27 -6.62
CA ARG A 76 -19.94 -8.07 -6.93
C ARG A 76 -20.74 -8.49 -5.68
N GLY A 77 -20.32 -8.09 -4.50
CA GLY A 77 -20.97 -8.44 -3.24
C GLY A 77 -20.73 -9.86 -2.75
N GLY A 78 -19.71 -10.56 -3.30
CA GLY A 78 -19.47 -12.00 -3.03
C GLY A 78 -19.23 -12.31 -1.55
N VAL A 79 -18.62 -11.40 -0.80
CA VAL A 79 -18.39 -11.56 0.66
C VAL A 79 -19.41 -10.78 1.51
N GLY A 80 -20.34 -10.07 0.89
CA GLY A 80 -21.28 -9.18 1.58
C GLY A 80 -20.61 -7.94 2.19
N PRO A 81 -21.30 -7.22 3.09
CA PRO A 81 -20.71 -6.07 3.78
C PRO A 81 -19.42 -6.43 4.51
N LEU A 82 -18.36 -5.65 4.28
CA LEU A 82 -17.06 -5.89 4.90
C LEU A 82 -17.07 -5.52 6.38
N PHE A 83 -16.39 -6.32 7.20
CA PHE A 83 -16.19 -6.11 8.63
C PHE A 83 -14.80 -5.57 8.94
N PHE A 84 -13.78 -6.31 8.49
CA PHE A 84 -12.39 -5.97 8.75
C PHE A 84 -11.46 -6.58 7.70
N VAL A 85 -10.24 -6.08 7.68
CA VAL A 85 -9.10 -6.71 7.02
C VAL A 85 -8.01 -7.01 8.03
N ARG A 86 -7.20 -8.04 7.73
CA ARG A 86 -5.99 -8.35 8.47
C ARG A 86 -4.85 -8.54 7.48
N GLY A 87 -3.76 -7.79 7.68
CA GLY A 87 -2.61 -7.81 6.78
C GLY A 87 -1.30 -8.03 7.52
N ARG A 88 -0.44 -8.89 6.97
CA ARG A 88 0.93 -9.10 7.43
C ARG A 88 1.87 -9.08 6.25
N TYR A 89 2.96 -8.32 6.38
CA TYR A 89 3.94 -8.15 5.32
C TYR A 89 5.33 -7.99 5.92
N GLY A 90 6.29 -8.78 5.48
CA GLY A 90 7.63 -8.65 6.02
C GLY A 90 8.67 -9.56 5.39
N HIS A 91 9.91 -9.20 5.66
CA HIS A 91 11.11 -9.96 5.33
C HIS A 91 12.17 -9.81 6.44
N GLY A 92 13.27 -10.55 6.33
CA GLY A 92 14.34 -10.52 7.35
C GLY A 92 15.41 -9.46 7.12
N GLY A 93 15.28 -8.63 6.09
CA GLY A 93 16.37 -7.74 5.69
C GLY A 93 17.56 -8.49 5.09
N ARG A 94 18.74 -7.90 5.14
CA ARG A 94 20.03 -8.48 4.69
C ARG A 94 21.19 -7.88 5.46
N ILE A 95 22.33 -8.55 5.47
CA ILE A 95 23.55 -8.06 6.11
C ILE A 95 23.88 -6.66 5.58
N GLY A 96 24.08 -5.71 6.49
CA GLY A 96 24.36 -4.31 6.17
C GLY A 96 23.11 -3.45 5.96
N TYR A 97 21.90 -3.98 6.21
CA TYR A 97 20.64 -3.26 6.03
C TYR A 97 20.60 -1.97 6.86
N GLU A 98 21.20 -2.00 8.05
CA GLU A 98 21.35 -0.86 8.95
C GLU A 98 22.21 0.29 8.38
N LYS A 99 22.93 0.05 7.29
CA LYS A 99 23.80 1.04 6.60
C LYS A 99 23.17 1.58 5.31
N GLU A 100 22.03 1.05 4.92
CA GLU A 100 21.34 1.51 3.72
C GLU A 100 20.59 2.84 3.97
N TRP A 101 20.24 3.52 2.89
CA TRP A 101 19.50 4.78 2.97
C TRP A 101 18.14 4.66 3.72
N ARG A 102 17.57 3.44 3.74
CA ARG A 102 16.33 3.13 4.49
C ARG A 102 16.50 3.27 5.99
N ALA A 103 17.69 3.08 6.49
CA ALA A 103 18.03 3.25 7.91
C ALA A 103 18.32 4.72 8.29
N ASP A 104 18.50 5.63 7.33
CA ASP A 104 18.68 7.06 7.60
C ASP A 104 17.33 7.79 7.57
N PRO A 105 16.76 8.20 8.74
CA PRO A 105 15.45 8.85 8.79
C PRO A 105 15.39 10.19 8.05
N ARG A 106 16.54 10.81 7.75
CA ARG A 106 16.59 12.05 6.96
C ARG A 106 16.30 11.77 5.49
N VAL A 107 16.67 10.61 5.00
CA VAL A 107 16.47 10.17 3.62
C VAL A 107 15.16 9.38 3.49
N SER A 108 14.99 8.36 4.34
CA SER A 108 13.83 7.48 4.30
C SER A 108 12.54 8.14 4.81
N GLY A 109 12.65 9.01 5.82
CA GLY A 109 11.50 9.61 6.52
C GLY A 109 10.91 8.72 7.63
N GLY A 110 11.30 7.44 7.69
CA GLY A 110 10.83 6.45 8.64
C GLY A 110 11.34 5.05 8.32
N GLY A 111 10.91 4.06 9.08
CA GLY A 111 11.29 2.66 8.93
C GLY A 111 10.26 1.81 8.21
N GLU A 112 10.00 0.64 8.76
CA GLU A 112 9.13 -0.38 8.15
C GLU A 112 7.67 0.08 8.02
N LEU A 113 7.19 0.91 8.95
CA LEU A 113 5.86 1.53 8.82
C LEU A 113 5.74 2.30 7.50
N LEU A 114 6.73 3.12 7.17
CA LEU A 114 6.69 3.93 5.96
C LEU A 114 7.03 3.11 4.71
N ASP A 115 7.90 2.09 4.81
CA ASP A 115 8.28 1.26 3.67
C ASP A 115 7.20 0.24 3.30
N GLN A 116 7.03 -0.85 4.05
CA GLN A 116 6.03 -1.88 3.74
C GLN A 116 4.67 -1.62 4.38
N GLY A 117 4.64 -1.00 5.55
CA GLY A 117 3.39 -0.63 6.22
C GLY A 117 2.51 0.28 5.36
N SER A 118 3.10 1.17 4.57
CA SER A 118 2.37 2.02 3.63
C SER A 118 1.57 1.23 2.58
N HIS A 119 2.10 0.11 2.07
CA HIS A 119 1.35 -0.78 1.17
C HIS A 119 0.15 -1.42 1.86
N LEU A 120 0.32 -1.89 3.12
CA LEU A 120 -0.79 -2.47 3.87
C LEU A 120 -1.88 -1.44 4.19
N ILE A 121 -1.50 -0.21 4.55
CA ILE A 121 -2.44 0.89 4.78
C ILE A 121 -3.19 1.23 3.50
N ASP A 122 -2.49 1.31 2.37
CA ASP A 122 -3.08 1.58 1.07
C ASP A 122 -4.11 0.51 0.67
N LEU A 123 -3.75 -0.76 0.76
CA LEU A 123 -4.66 -1.88 0.48
C LEU A 123 -5.86 -1.88 1.42
N ALA A 124 -5.64 -1.63 2.71
CA ALA A 124 -6.73 -1.57 3.69
C ALA A 124 -7.71 -0.42 3.37
N ARG A 125 -7.19 0.78 3.01
CA ARG A 125 -8.02 1.91 2.56
C ARG A 125 -8.78 1.58 1.28
N TRP A 126 -8.16 0.90 0.34
CA TRP A 126 -8.78 0.51 -0.93
C TRP A 126 -10.00 -0.39 -0.73
N PHE A 127 -9.98 -1.28 0.27
CA PHE A 127 -11.13 -2.16 0.57
C PHE A 127 -12.15 -1.54 1.55
N LEU A 128 -11.70 -0.85 2.60
CA LEU A 128 -12.56 -0.42 3.69
C LEU A 128 -12.98 1.06 3.63
N GLY A 129 -12.25 1.88 2.86
CA GLY A 129 -12.37 3.34 2.87
C GLY A 129 -11.46 4.02 3.90
N ASP A 130 -11.67 5.31 4.12
CA ASP A 130 -10.81 6.14 4.97
C ASP A 130 -10.95 5.81 6.45
N PHE A 131 -9.81 5.92 7.17
CA PHE A 131 -9.72 5.67 8.60
C PHE A 131 -9.80 6.98 9.41
N VAL A 132 -10.62 6.96 10.45
CA VAL A 132 -10.81 8.10 11.38
C VAL A 132 -10.10 7.89 12.71
N GLU A 133 -9.88 6.64 13.13
CA GLU A 133 -9.09 6.29 14.30
C GLU A 133 -7.84 5.53 13.87
N VAL A 134 -6.71 5.91 14.43
CA VAL A 134 -5.39 5.38 14.11
C VAL A 134 -4.65 5.09 15.41
N GLN A 135 -4.28 3.82 15.62
CA GLN A 135 -3.53 3.37 16.79
C GLN A 135 -2.47 2.38 16.36
N GLY A 136 -1.34 2.37 17.04
CA GLY A 136 -0.28 1.41 16.73
C GLY A 136 0.90 1.49 17.69
N MET A 137 1.74 0.48 17.57
CA MET A 137 3.03 0.40 18.25
C MET A 137 4.13 0.24 17.20
N LEU A 138 5.19 1.00 17.34
CA LEU A 138 6.40 0.91 16.54
C LEU A 138 7.53 0.42 17.42
N ALA A 139 8.39 -0.40 16.89
CA ALA A 139 9.52 -0.94 17.63
C ALA A 139 10.74 -1.14 16.71
N THR A 140 11.92 -1.09 17.30
CA THR A 140 13.17 -1.52 16.70
C THR A 140 13.72 -2.64 17.57
N TYR A 141 13.60 -3.88 17.11
CA TYR A 141 13.94 -5.04 17.91
C TYR A 141 15.32 -5.63 17.57
N PHE A 142 15.67 -5.61 16.31
CA PHE A 142 16.85 -6.35 15.84
C PHE A 142 17.90 -5.48 15.15
N TRP A 143 17.46 -4.62 14.22
CA TRP A 143 18.37 -3.81 13.42
C TRP A 143 18.92 -2.63 14.22
N ASP A 144 20.24 -2.41 14.18
CA ASP A 144 20.87 -1.24 14.83
C ASP A 144 20.69 0.01 13.96
N MET A 145 19.47 0.56 13.99
CA MET A 145 19.10 1.74 13.21
C MET A 145 18.10 2.63 13.97
N PRO A 146 18.06 3.94 13.69
CA PRO A 146 17.19 4.90 14.39
C PRO A 146 15.75 4.95 13.85
N VAL A 147 15.31 3.94 13.09
CA VAL A 147 13.97 3.81 12.53
C VAL A 147 13.34 2.48 12.97
N ASP A 148 12.02 2.41 12.89
CA ASP A 148 11.28 1.21 13.25
C ASP A 148 11.55 0.04 12.29
N ASP A 149 11.78 -1.14 12.83
CA ASP A 149 11.89 -2.39 12.08
C ASP A 149 10.61 -3.25 12.17
N ASN A 150 9.68 -2.84 13.00
CA ASN A 150 8.37 -3.46 13.19
C ASN A 150 7.28 -2.43 13.46
N CYS A 151 6.09 -2.65 12.90
CA CYS A 151 4.89 -1.89 13.23
C CYS A 151 3.68 -2.80 13.40
N PHE A 152 2.82 -2.46 14.38
CA PHE A 152 1.58 -3.15 14.72
C PHE A 152 0.47 -2.11 14.77
N LEU A 153 -0.52 -2.22 13.89
CA LEU A 153 -1.49 -1.16 13.64
C LEU A 153 -2.93 -1.65 13.82
N THR A 154 -3.75 -0.80 14.41
CA THR A 154 -5.21 -0.93 14.39
C THR A 154 -5.82 0.37 13.88
N LEU A 155 -6.51 0.29 12.74
CA LEU A 155 -7.14 1.43 12.09
C LEU A 155 -8.64 1.21 12.04
N ARG A 156 -9.46 2.26 12.23
CA ARG A 156 -10.93 2.15 12.22
C ARG A 156 -11.55 3.21 11.35
N THR A 157 -12.48 2.80 10.49
CA THR A 157 -13.29 3.70 9.66
C THR A 157 -14.44 4.31 10.46
N ALA A 158 -15.05 5.39 9.96
CA ALA A 158 -16.25 5.97 10.56
C ALA A 158 -17.43 4.98 10.63
N ALA A 159 -17.50 4.01 9.70
CA ALA A 159 -18.48 2.93 9.71
C ALA A 159 -18.17 1.78 10.68
N GLY A 160 -17.08 1.90 11.48
CA GLY A 160 -16.66 0.90 12.47
C GLY A 160 -15.90 -0.29 11.90
N ARG A 161 -15.54 -0.31 10.61
CA ARG A 161 -14.71 -1.35 10.00
C ARG A 161 -13.28 -1.21 10.50
N ILE A 162 -12.59 -2.34 10.68
CA ILE A 162 -11.25 -2.38 11.31
C ILE A 162 -10.22 -2.92 10.31
N ALA A 163 -9.04 -2.31 10.28
CA ALA A 163 -7.84 -2.92 9.72
C ALA A 163 -6.86 -3.25 10.84
N TRP A 164 -6.41 -4.51 10.90
CA TRP A 164 -5.34 -4.97 11.77
C TRP A 164 -4.15 -5.34 10.90
N LEU A 165 -3.04 -4.58 11.04
CA LEU A 165 -1.92 -4.66 10.11
C LEU A 165 -0.60 -4.81 10.88
N GLN A 166 0.31 -5.59 10.33
CA GLN A 166 1.66 -5.75 10.86
C GLN A 166 2.66 -5.80 9.70
N ALA A 167 3.67 -4.93 9.74
CA ALA A 167 4.81 -5.02 8.86
C ALA A 167 6.11 -5.20 9.65
N SER A 168 7.08 -5.92 9.05
CA SER A 168 8.27 -6.35 9.79
C SER A 168 9.50 -6.57 8.91
N TRP A 169 10.65 -6.01 9.31
CA TRP A 169 11.97 -6.37 8.81
C TRP A 169 12.64 -7.48 9.65
N THR A 170 11.86 -8.16 10.50
CA THR A 170 12.30 -9.30 11.31
C THR A 170 11.52 -10.58 11.04
N GLU A 171 10.81 -10.64 9.91
CA GLU A 171 10.23 -11.90 9.40
C GLU A 171 11.33 -12.72 8.74
N TRP A 172 11.97 -13.64 9.48
CA TRP A 172 13.12 -14.43 9.02
C TRP A 172 12.85 -15.29 7.78
N LYS A 173 11.60 -15.40 7.38
CA LYS A 173 11.13 -15.91 6.11
C LYS A 173 10.15 -14.91 5.52
N ASN A 174 10.38 -14.50 4.27
CA ASN A 174 9.47 -13.59 3.57
C ASN A 174 8.02 -14.05 3.71
N LEU A 175 7.18 -13.15 4.18
CA LEU A 175 5.76 -13.38 4.44
C LEU A 175 4.93 -12.28 3.79
N PHE A 176 3.89 -12.68 3.06
CA PHE A 176 2.78 -11.81 2.70
C PHE A 176 1.48 -12.56 2.93
N SER A 177 0.57 -11.95 3.68
CA SER A 177 -0.78 -12.48 3.91
C SER A 177 -1.75 -11.31 4.08
N PHE A 178 -2.85 -11.31 3.35
CA PHE A 178 -3.88 -10.29 3.44
C PHE A 178 -5.27 -10.93 3.38
N GLU A 179 -6.06 -10.71 4.42
CA GLU A 179 -7.38 -11.32 4.59
C GLU A 179 -8.46 -10.25 4.61
N ILE A 180 -9.56 -10.49 3.88
CA ILE A 180 -10.70 -9.60 3.79
C ILE A 180 -11.93 -10.35 4.27
N TYR A 181 -12.55 -9.86 5.35
CA TYR A 181 -13.68 -10.50 6.00
C TYR A 181 -14.96 -9.73 5.74
N GLY A 182 -15.97 -10.43 5.28
CA GLY A 182 -17.31 -9.91 5.07
C GLY A 182 -18.38 -10.82 5.70
N ARG A 183 -19.62 -10.38 5.59
CA ARG A 183 -20.77 -11.04 6.26
C ARG A 183 -21.04 -12.45 5.74
N THR A 184 -20.75 -12.72 4.46
CA THR A 184 -21.09 -13.99 3.81
C THR A 184 -19.87 -14.77 3.33
N GLY A 185 -18.66 -14.30 3.66
CA GLY A 185 -17.45 -14.98 3.25
C GLY A 185 -16.19 -14.23 3.61
N LYS A 186 -15.08 -14.84 3.27
CA LYS A 186 -13.73 -14.35 3.51
C LYS A 186 -12.89 -14.57 2.26
N LEU A 187 -12.01 -13.61 1.96
CA LEU A 187 -10.94 -13.73 0.98
C LEU A 187 -9.60 -13.79 1.70
N HIS A 188 -8.71 -14.66 1.26
CA HIS A 188 -7.36 -14.76 1.81
C HIS A 188 -6.35 -14.78 0.67
N ILE A 189 -5.48 -13.78 0.64
CA ILE A 189 -4.37 -13.65 -0.29
C ILE A 189 -3.10 -14.02 0.43
N GLU A 190 -2.33 -14.96 -0.12
CA GLU A 190 -1.03 -15.39 0.38
C GLU A 190 0.00 -15.33 -0.74
N GLY A 191 1.25 -15.00 -0.39
CA GLY A 191 2.32 -14.79 -1.36
C GLY A 191 2.15 -13.52 -2.19
N LEU A 192 3.23 -13.04 -2.77
CA LEU A 192 3.25 -11.81 -3.57
C LEU A 192 4.46 -11.79 -4.50
N GLY A 193 4.23 -11.59 -5.80
CA GLY A 193 5.28 -11.33 -6.77
C GLY A 193 6.41 -12.37 -6.85
N GLY A 194 6.18 -13.59 -6.39
CA GLY A 194 7.16 -14.67 -6.38
C GLY A 194 8.17 -14.64 -5.23
N SER A 195 8.68 -13.47 -4.83
CA SER A 195 9.66 -13.35 -3.73
C SER A 195 9.07 -13.66 -2.35
N TYR A 196 7.76 -13.53 -2.22
CA TYR A 196 6.99 -13.89 -1.01
C TYR A 196 6.21 -15.19 -1.17
N GLY A 197 6.59 -16.02 -2.14
CA GLY A 197 5.91 -17.26 -2.50
C GLY A 197 4.95 -17.08 -3.67
N VAL A 198 4.38 -18.21 -4.13
CA VAL A 198 3.36 -18.21 -5.19
C VAL A 198 2.15 -17.44 -4.69
N GLU A 199 1.71 -16.47 -5.48
CA GLU A 199 0.55 -15.67 -5.16
C GLU A 199 -0.72 -16.51 -5.31
N ARG A 200 -1.54 -16.51 -4.25
CA ARG A 200 -2.77 -17.30 -4.17
C ARG A 200 -3.90 -16.46 -3.62
N LEU A 201 -5.10 -16.73 -4.09
CA LEU A 201 -6.34 -16.23 -3.50
C LEU A 201 -7.23 -17.42 -3.13
N ALA A 202 -7.64 -17.51 -1.88
CA ALA A 202 -8.70 -18.39 -1.43
C ALA A 202 -9.96 -17.58 -1.12
N TYR A 203 -11.10 -17.99 -1.68
CA TYR A 203 -12.42 -17.46 -1.37
C TYR A 203 -13.21 -18.50 -0.61
N HIS A 204 -13.52 -18.19 0.65
CA HIS A 204 -14.32 -19.03 1.53
C HIS A 204 -15.73 -18.43 1.65
N ARG A 205 -16.71 -19.11 1.08
CA ARG A 205 -18.12 -18.70 1.11
C ARG A 205 -18.84 -19.41 2.25
N MET A 206 -19.40 -18.65 3.17
CA MET A 206 -20.16 -19.20 4.29
C MET A 206 -21.47 -19.81 3.80
N LEU A 207 -21.83 -20.94 4.38
CA LEU A 207 -23.12 -21.60 4.11
C LEU A 207 -24.15 -21.19 5.16
N PRO A 208 -25.44 -21.02 4.77
CA PRO A 208 -26.51 -20.63 5.72
C PRO A 208 -26.65 -21.57 6.91
N GLN A 209 -26.39 -22.86 6.71
CA GLN A 209 -26.48 -23.90 7.74
C GLN A 209 -25.28 -23.92 8.71
N MET A 210 -24.29 -23.05 8.51
CA MET A 210 -23.00 -23.08 9.20
C MET A 210 -22.28 -24.43 9.03
N GLY A 211 -21.00 -24.44 8.95
CA GLY A 211 -20.17 -25.61 8.70
C GLY A 211 -18.93 -25.22 7.91
N PRO A 212 -18.19 -26.19 7.35
CA PRO A 212 -17.07 -25.90 6.47
C PRO A 212 -17.55 -25.02 5.29
N PRO A 213 -16.86 -23.90 4.98
CA PRO A 213 -17.26 -23.04 3.87
C PRO A 213 -17.00 -23.72 2.53
N GLU A 214 -17.76 -23.38 1.51
CA GLU A 214 -17.37 -23.63 0.13
C GLU A 214 -16.12 -22.82 -0.18
N THR A 215 -15.09 -23.48 -0.75
CA THR A 215 -13.81 -22.82 -0.99
C THR A 215 -13.44 -22.91 -2.46
N GLU A 216 -13.18 -21.76 -3.06
CA GLU A 216 -12.56 -21.63 -4.37
C GLU A 216 -11.14 -21.08 -4.20
N GLN A 217 -10.20 -21.55 -5.02
CA GLN A 217 -8.80 -21.11 -4.97
C GLN A 217 -8.27 -20.81 -6.36
N TRP A 218 -7.46 -19.76 -6.44
CA TRP A 218 -6.70 -19.37 -7.62
C TRP A 218 -5.24 -19.23 -7.27
N GLU A 219 -4.38 -19.71 -8.16
CA GLU A 219 -2.93 -19.52 -8.09
C GLU A 219 -2.48 -18.67 -9.27
N PHE A 220 -1.53 -17.78 -9.02
CA PHE A 220 -0.97 -16.89 -10.02
C PHE A 220 0.56 -17.07 -10.07
N PRO A 221 1.05 -18.16 -10.70
CA PRO A 221 2.47 -18.51 -10.71
C PRO A 221 3.29 -17.69 -11.72
N ALA A 222 2.66 -16.83 -12.51
CA ALA A 222 3.34 -16.01 -13.52
C ALA A 222 4.31 -15.01 -12.87
N PRO A 223 5.30 -14.51 -13.63
CA PRO A 223 6.17 -13.45 -13.14
C PRO A 223 5.35 -12.21 -12.76
N ASP A 224 5.85 -11.46 -11.77
CA ASP A 224 5.24 -10.22 -11.33
C ASP A 224 5.12 -9.21 -12.48
N ARG A 225 3.88 -8.81 -12.76
CA ARG A 225 3.53 -7.79 -13.76
C ARG A 225 2.88 -6.56 -13.15
N SER A 226 2.89 -6.45 -11.82
CA SER A 226 2.20 -5.38 -11.12
C SER A 226 2.65 -3.98 -11.58
N TRP A 227 3.96 -3.77 -11.76
CA TRP A 227 4.48 -2.48 -12.28
C TRP A 227 4.06 -2.22 -13.73
N GLN A 228 4.04 -3.25 -14.57
CA GLN A 228 3.56 -3.09 -15.95
C GLN A 228 2.07 -2.70 -15.98
N MET A 229 1.26 -3.36 -15.16
CA MET A 229 -0.17 -3.07 -15.06
C MET A 229 -0.42 -1.69 -14.43
N GLU A 230 0.37 -1.34 -13.44
CA GLU A 230 0.35 -0.01 -12.84
C GLU A 230 0.65 1.11 -13.85
N PHE A 231 1.66 0.93 -14.68
CA PHE A 231 1.98 1.89 -15.75
C PHE A 231 0.88 1.93 -16.81
N ALA A 232 0.30 0.79 -17.18
CA ALA A 232 -0.84 0.72 -18.09
C ALA A 232 -2.06 1.47 -17.56
N GLU A 233 -2.33 1.38 -16.24
CA GLU A 233 -3.39 2.15 -15.58
C GLU A 233 -3.14 3.67 -15.68
N LEU A 234 -1.91 4.13 -15.48
CA LEU A 234 -1.58 5.54 -15.69
C LEU A 234 -1.87 5.97 -17.14
N ALA A 235 -1.44 5.19 -18.13
CA ALA A 235 -1.66 5.50 -19.53
C ALA A 235 -3.16 5.55 -19.88
N SER A 236 -3.96 4.62 -19.35
CA SER A 236 -5.42 4.60 -19.51
C SER A 236 -6.07 5.82 -18.86
N ALA A 237 -5.68 6.15 -17.62
CA ALA A 237 -6.21 7.31 -16.90
C ALA A 237 -5.95 8.62 -17.66
N ILE A 238 -4.75 8.77 -18.25
CA ILE A 238 -4.41 9.92 -19.09
C ILE A 238 -5.29 9.98 -20.33
N ALA A 239 -5.42 8.86 -21.04
CA ALA A 239 -6.20 8.79 -22.29
C ALA A 239 -7.70 9.05 -22.06
N GLU A 240 -8.22 8.61 -20.93
CA GLU A 240 -9.63 8.73 -20.55
C GLU A 240 -9.94 10.03 -19.79
N GLY A 241 -8.92 10.81 -19.41
CA GLY A 241 -9.07 12.06 -18.65
C GLY A 241 -9.66 11.87 -17.25
N ARG A 242 -9.33 10.77 -16.58
CA ARG A 242 -9.80 10.43 -15.24
C ARG A 242 -8.67 10.37 -14.22
N GLU A 243 -9.03 10.38 -12.95
CA GLU A 243 -8.10 10.06 -11.86
C GLU A 243 -7.61 8.60 -11.96
N PRO A 244 -6.31 8.35 -11.74
CA PRO A 244 -5.77 7.00 -11.74
C PRO A 244 -6.08 6.28 -10.42
N LEU A 245 -6.17 4.98 -10.46
CA LEU A 245 -6.17 4.14 -9.27
C LEU A 245 -4.81 4.24 -8.58
N GLY A 246 -4.78 4.62 -7.30
CA GLY A 246 -3.55 4.93 -6.57
C GLY A 246 -3.03 6.33 -6.93
N ASN A 247 -3.86 7.36 -6.79
CA ASN A 247 -3.53 8.75 -7.08
C ASN A 247 -2.76 9.43 -5.94
N ILE A 248 -2.39 10.70 -6.14
CA ILE A 248 -1.64 11.48 -5.16
C ILE A 248 -2.46 11.75 -3.87
N GLY A 249 -3.80 11.78 -3.96
CA GLY A 249 -4.70 11.89 -2.80
C GLY A 249 -4.66 10.64 -1.93
N ASP A 250 -4.57 9.46 -2.53
CA ASP A 250 -4.38 8.19 -1.81
C ASP A 250 -3.07 8.21 -1.03
N ALA A 251 -1.98 8.68 -1.65
CA ALA A 251 -0.69 8.79 -0.98
C ALA A 251 -0.71 9.81 0.17
N LYS A 252 -1.37 10.97 -0.02
CA LYS A 252 -1.51 11.96 1.03
C LYS A 252 -2.24 11.37 2.23
N ALA A 253 -3.39 10.74 2.03
CA ALA A 253 -4.15 10.12 3.11
C ALA A 253 -3.38 8.97 3.80
N ASN A 254 -2.56 8.22 3.05
CA ASN A 254 -1.65 7.21 3.59
C ASN A 254 -0.61 7.85 4.52
N LEU A 255 0.08 8.90 4.05
CA LEU A 255 1.11 9.62 4.82
C LEU A 255 0.54 10.37 6.03
N GLU A 256 -0.73 10.81 5.99
CA GLU A 256 -1.41 11.36 7.16
C GLU A 256 -1.61 10.32 8.27
N ILE A 257 -1.92 9.06 7.89
CA ILE A 257 -2.01 7.94 8.85
C ILE A 257 -0.63 7.63 9.43
N VAL A 258 0.39 7.52 8.57
CA VAL A 258 1.79 7.28 8.98
C VAL A 258 2.27 8.40 9.92
N GLY A 259 1.98 9.66 9.61
CA GLY A 259 2.34 10.81 10.46
C GLY A 259 1.73 10.71 11.84
N LYS A 260 0.42 10.41 11.96
CA LYS A 260 -0.26 10.21 13.26
C LYS A 260 0.36 9.10 14.09
N LEU A 261 0.82 8.01 13.45
CA LEU A 261 1.47 6.90 14.14
C LEU A 261 2.85 7.33 14.68
N TYR A 262 3.66 8.03 13.90
CA TYR A 262 4.95 8.55 14.37
C TYR A 262 4.80 9.62 15.47
N GLU A 263 3.79 10.49 15.39
CA GLU A 263 3.48 11.48 16.44
C GLU A 263 2.98 10.82 17.74
N GLY A 264 2.34 9.67 17.65
CA GLY A 264 1.83 8.89 18.79
C GLY A 264 2.89 8.04 19.51
N VAL A 265 4.03 7.81 18.91
CA VAL A 265 5.15 7.07 19.51
C VAL A 265 5.84 7.97 20.53
N GLY A 266 5.59 7.71 21.83
CA GLY A 266 6.16 8.50 22.94
C GLY A 266 5.13 9.01 23.93
N ARG A 267 3.87 8.61 23.78
CA ARG A 267 2.81 8.89 24.78
C ARG A 267 2.37 7.63 25.52
#